data_425c5c04c31f78fe125654aae1deca3d
#
_entry.id   425c5c04c31f78fe125654aae1deca3d
#
_cell.length_a   1.000
_cell.length_b   1.000
_cell.length_c   1.000
_cell.angle_alpha   90.00
_cell.angle_beta   90.00
_cell.angle_gamma   90.00
#
_symmetry.space_group_name_H-M   'P 1'
#
loop_
_entity.id
_entity.type
_entity.pdbx_description
1 polymer ?
#
loop_
_entity_poly.entity_id
_entity_poly.type
_entity_poly.pdbx_seq_one_letter_code
_entity_poly.pdbx_strand_id
1 'polypeptide(L)' 'MQAATAPSVAAVDEFADLLQLEEENRRLRKLLAEKLRAENADLRKRLNLG' A
#
# COMPACT_ATOMS: atom_id res chain seq x y z
N MET A 1 -2.29 37.48 -15.77
CA MET A 1 -1.93 36.17 -16.29
C MET A 1 -0.95 35.49 -15.34
N GLN A 2 -1.26 34.30 -14.96
CA GLN A 2 -0.42 33.58 -14.03
C GLN A 2 0.65 32.79 -14.77
N ALA A 3 1.91 33.01 -14.44
CA ALA A 3 2.97 32.24 -15.01
C ALA A 3 2.97 30.82 -14.40
N ALA A 4 3.20 29.83 -15.23
CA ALA A 4 3.40 28.49 -14.72
C ALA A 4 4.68 28.45 -13.90
N THR A 5 4.58 28.04 -12.65
CA THR A 5 5.72 27.89 -11.78
C THR A 5 6.15 26.44 -11.75
N ALA A 6 7.46 26.20 -11.84
CA ALA A 6 7.99 24.88 -11.65
C ALA A 6 7.75 24.44 -10.19
N PRO A 7 7.49 23.16 -9.94
CA PRO A 7 7.37 22.67 -8.59
C PRO A 7 8.63 22.98 -7.79
N SER A 8 8.47 23.37 -6.55
CA SER A 8 9.60 23.54 -5.65
C SER A 8 10.26 22.19 -5.38
N VAL A 9 11.51 22.20 -4.90
CA VAL A 9 12.20 20.97 -4.51
C VAL A 9 11.37 20.19 -3.48
N ALA A 10 10.75 20.91 -2.53
CA ALA A 10 9.91 20.26 -1.52
C ALA A 10 8.70 19.57 -2.16
N ALA A 11 8.05 20.20 -3.16
CA ALA A 11 6.93 19.58 -3.85
C ALA A 11 7.35 18.35 -4.67
N VAL A 12 8.53 18.39 -5.29
CA VAL A 12 9.07 17.24 -6.01
C VAL A 12 9.36 16.09 -5.04
N ASP A 13 9.95 16.40 -3.88
CA ASP A 13 10.24 15.40 -2.86
C ASP A 13 8.95 14.80 -2.29
N GLU A 14 7.94 15.61 -2.05
CA GLU A 14 6.64 15.12 -1.60
C GLU A 14 5.98 14.21 -2.62
N PHE A 15 6.10 14.56 -3.91
CA PHE A 15 5.57 13.72 -4.98
C PHE A 15 6.30 12.38 -5.07
N ALA A 16 7.63 12.42 -4.97
CA ALA A 16 8.43 11.20 -4.94
C ALA A 16 8.07 10.32 -3.75
N ASP A 17 7.89 10.92 -2.58
CA ASP A 17 7.45 10.21 -1.39
C ASP A 17 6.08 9.58 -1.59
N LEU A 18 5.16 10.30 -2.22
CA LEU A 18 3.83 9.79 -2.51
C LEU A 18 3.88 8.53 -3.37
N LEU A 19 4.70 8.55 -4.43
CA LEU A 19 4.85 7.38 -5.29
C LEU A 19 5.44 6.19 -4.53
N GLN A 20 6.43 6.44 -3.69
CA GLN A 20 7.04 5.38 -2.88
C GLN A 20 6.05 4.82 -1.87
N LEU A 21 5.28 5.68 -1.24
CA LEU A 21 4.27 5.26 -0.27
C LEU A 21 3.14 4.47 -0.92
N GLU A 22 2.71 4.86 -2.12
CA GLU A 22 1.71 4.11 -2.86
C GLU A 22 2.21 2.71 -3.23
N GLU A 23 3.46 2.61 -3.67
CA GLU A 23 4.07 1.33 -4.00
C GLU A 23 4.19 0.44 -2.77
N GLU A 24 4.66 1.00 -1.67
CA GLU A 24 4.74 0.29 -0.39
C GLU A 24 3.35 -0.16 0.07
N ASN A 25 2.35 0.69 -0.06
CA ASN A 25 0.98 0.38 0.32
C ASN A 25 0.45 -0.83 -0.45
N ARG A 26 0.69 -0.91 -1.76
CA ARG A 26 0.31 -2.07 -2.57
C ARG A 26 0.96 -3.34 -2.06
N ARG A 27 2.25 -3.27 -1.79
CA ARG A 27 3.01 -4.42 -1.27
C ARG A 27 2.48 -4.86 0.08
N LEU A 28 2.25 -3.90 0.98
CA LEU A 28 1.74 -4.20 2.31
C LEU A 28 0.35 -4.81 2.27
N ARG A 29 -0.54 -4.31 1.42
CA ARG A 29 -1.87 -4.89 1.24
C ARG A 29 -1.80 -6.32 0.72
N LYS A 30 -0.92 -6.58 -0.22
CA LYS A 30 -0.72 -7.93 -0.75
C LYS A 30 -0.26 -8.88 0.33
N LEU A 31 0.75 -8.47 1.10
CA LEU A 31 1.29 -9.29 2.18
C LEU A 31 0.24 -9.53 3.27
N LEU A 32 -0.53 -8.50 3.60
CA LEU A 32 -1.60 -8.64 4.58
C LEU A 32 -2.68 -9.60 4.08
N ALA A 33 -3.05 -9.53 2.82
CA ALA A 33 -4.03 -10.44 2.25
C ALA A 33 -3.54 -11.90 2.30
N GLU A 34 -2.27 -12.13 1.96
CA GLU A 34 -1.67 -13.45 2.04
C GLU A 34 -1.67 -14.00 3.47
N LYS A 35 -1.31 -13.13 4.42
CA LYS A 35 -1.32 -13.50 5.84
C LYS A 35 -2.73 -13.85 6.32
N LEU A 36 -3.71 -13.04 5.99
CA LEU A 36 -5.09 -13.29 6.40
C LEU A 36 -5.66 -14.55 5.75
N ARG A 37 -5.34 -14.82 4.50
CA ARG A 37 -5.76 -16.07 3.86
C ARG A 37 -5.21 -17.29 4.61
N ALA A 38 -3.96 -17.25 4.99
CA ALA A 38 -3.33 -18.33 5.75
C ALA A 38 -3.98 -18.49 7.12
N GLU A 39 -4.17 -17.39 7.83
CA GLU A 39 -4.83 -17.41 9.13
C GLU A 39 -6.26 -17.90 9.04
N ASN A 40 -7.00 -17.46 8.03
CA ASN A 40 -8.38 -17.88 7.83
C ASN A 40 -8.47 -19.36 7.49
N ALA A 41 -7.55 -19.88 6.69
CA ALA A 41 -7.49 -21.31 6.38
C ALA A 41 -7.26 -22.14 7.66
N ASP A 42 -6.36 -21.67 8.51
CA ASP A 42 -6.09 -22.32 9.79
C ASP A 42 -7.33 -22.30 10.70
N LEU A 43 -7.98 -21.17 10.80
CA LEU A 43 -9.18 -21.02 11.63
C LEU A 43 -10.32 -21.90 11.11
N ARG A 44 -10.49 -22.00 9.80
CA ARG A 44 -11.52 -22.90 9.24
C ARG A 44 -11.25 -24.34 9.61
N LYS A 45 -9.99 -24.77 9.56
CA LYS A 45 -9.62 -26.12 9.97
C LYS A 45 -9.96 -26.37 11.43
N ARG A 46 -9.64 -25.43 12.29
CA ARG A 46 -9.94 -25.54 13.71
C ARG A 46 -11.44 -25.61 13.99
N LEU A 47 -12.23 -24.95 13.16
CA LEU A 47 -13.68 -24.96 13.26
C LEU A 47 -14.34 -26.09 12.45
N ASN A 48 -13.56 -26.90 11.76
CA ASN A 48 -14.04 -27.98 10.90
C ASN A 48 -14.95 -27.48 9.78
N LEU A 49 -14.64 -26.30 9.23
CA LEU A 49 -15.41 -25.72 8.14
C LEU A 49 -14.87 -26.07 6.76
N GLY A 50 -13.94 -26.93 6.70
CA GLY A 50 -13.40 -27.38 5.43
C GLY A 50 -12.02 -26.89 5.13
#